data_60b1b3012d5aa547bafcd23b3aa29d9e
#
_entry.id   60b1b3012d5aa547bafcd23b3aa29d9e
#
_cell.length_a   1.000
_cell.length_b   1.000
_cell.length_c   1.000
_cell.angle_alpha   90.00
_cell.angle_beta   90.00
_cell.angle_gamma   90.00
#
_symmetry.space_group_name_H-M   'P 1'
#
loop_
_entity.id
_entity.type
_entity.pdbx_description
1 polymer ?
#
loop_
_entity_poly.entity_id
_entity_poly.type
_entity_poly.pdbx_seq_one_letter_code
_entity_poly.pdbx_strand_id
1 'polypeptide(L)'
;MKFQQIRSATIKITYDGKTFLIDPWLSKARMAGCLGIIPVICAVNRGGDPRKKPVIDHCATWEAVNAKHKWTMVPRKPLPMTVEEINKGVDAYICTHTHMDHIGLSPFGKACEGLNKKLPILAQSREDADFLEYSGMKDVRVVDKSIVFGNPELIKVKAIHGTEKPCGDACGYVFRSPNEKTLYVTGDTVWCDTVKETIETYKPDIIITYNCAAVLGGYGRLIMDDNDLYEVYKAAPNATIIASHMDNVPHATLTRDTLSAKLKEKGILDKIRIPADGECYDL
;
A
#
# COMPACT_ATOMS: atom_id res chain seq x y z
N MET A 1 -0.68 19.44 6.89
CA MET A 1 -0.24 18.15 6.33
C MET A 1 -0.05 18.27 4.82
N LYS A 2 0.93 17.51 4.23
CA LYS A 2 1.11 17.42 2.77
C LYS A 2 0.98 15.98 2.33
N PHE A 3 0.32 15.76 1.21
CA PHE A 3 0.17 14.47 0.54
C PHE A 3 0.76 14.55 -0.86
N GLN A 4 1.43 13.48 -1.29
CA GLN A 4 1.84 13.29 -2.68
C GLN A 4 1.60 11.86 -3.12
N GLN A 5 0.88 11.67 -4.22
CA GLN A 5 0.79 10.39 -4.90
C GLN A 5 2.08 10.15 -5.66
N ILE A 6 2.79 9.08 -5.34
CA ILE A 6 3.97 8.70 -6.11
C ILE A 6 3.55 7.76 -7.25
N ARG A 7 3.14 6.54 -6.91
CA ARG A 7 2.67 5.56 -7.91
C ARG A 7 2.04 4.36 -7.20
N SER A 8 0.91 3.84 -7.69
CA SER A 8 0.22 2.71 -7.06
C SER A 8 -0.07 2.97 -5.58
N ALA A 9 0.32 2.06 -4.68
CA ALA A 9 0.23 2.22 -3.24
C ALA A 9 1.23 3.24 -2.67
N THR A 10 2.30 3.57 -3.41
CA THR A 10 3.35 4.46 -2.91
C THR A 10 2.88 5.89 -2.79
N ILE A 11 2.80 6.38 -1.56
CA ILE A 11 2.42 7.76 -1.22
C ILE A 11 3.44 8.38 -0.27
N LYS A 12 3.64 9.69 -0.40
CA LYS A 12 4.50 10.47 0.49
C LYS A 12 3.66 11.45 1.30
N ILE A 13 3.80 11.40 2.61
CA ILE A 13 3.01 12.21 3.54
C ILE A 13 3.94 12.95 4.47
N THR A 14 3.79 14.30 4.52
CA THR A 14 4.38 15.10 5.59
C THR A 14 3.29 15.39 6.62
N TYR A 15 3.49 14.93 7.84
CA TYR A 15 2.52 14.97 8.93
C TYR A 15 3.23 15.45 10.21
N ASP A 16 2.82 16.57 10.76
CA ASP A 16 3.36 17.21 11.96
C ASP A 16 4.92 17.22 12.00
N GLY A 17 5.51 17.77 10.95
CA GLY A 17 6.96 17.92 10.81
C GLY A 17 7.75 16.66 10.49
N LYS A 18 7.08 15.52 10.30
CA LYS A 18 7.69 14.26 9.86
C LYS A 18 7.21 13.86 8.48
N THR A 19 8.11 13.32 7.67
CA THR A 19 7.81 12.87 6.32
C THR A 19 7.95 11.36 6.21
N PHE A 20 6.87 10.71 5.85
CA PHE A 20 6.76 9.25 5.66
C PHE A 20 6.61 8.92 4.19
N LEU A 21 7.32 7.91 3.71
CA LEU A 21 7.06 7.26 2.43
C LEU A 21 6.41 5.90 2.72
N ILE A 22 5.13 5.77 2.36
CA ILE A 22 4.32 4.59 2.63
C ILE A 22 4.35 3.70 1.40
N ASP A 23 4.52 2.39 1.61
CA ASP A 23 4.55 1.34 0.60
C ASP A 23 5.50 1.70 -0.57
N PRO A 24 6.81 1.84 -0.28
CA PRO A 24 7.77 2.42 -1.21
C PRO A 24 8.19 1.48 -2.34
N TRP A 25 7.30 1.23 -3.29
CA TRP A 25 7.60 0.49 -4.51
C TRP A 25 8.32 1.37 -5.53
N LEU A 26 9.65 1.47 -5.43
CA LEU A 26 10.48 2.36 -6.25
C LEU A 26 11.14 1.69 -7.46
N SER A 27 10.78 0.45 -7.78
CA SER A 27 11.28 -0.26 -8.95
C SER A 27 10.97 0.49 -10.24
N LYS A 28 11.88 0.46 -11.22
CA LYS A 28 11.64 1.03 -12.55
C LYS A 28 10.48 0.32 -13.24
N ALA A 29 9.79 1.02 -14.14
CA ALA A 29 8.71 0.43 -14.92
C ALA A 29 9.18 -0.83 -15.64
N ARG A 30 8.37 -1.87 -15.59
CA ARG A 30 8.61 -3.18 -16.21
C ARG A 30 9.89 -3.92 -15.78
N MET A 31 10.56 -3.46 -14.71
CA MET A 31 11.79 -4.06 -14.19
C MET A 31 11.57 -5.10 -13.11
N ALA A 32 10.43 -5.05 -12.42
CA ALA A 32 10.09 -6.06 -11.43
C ALA A 32 9.74 -7.43 -12.04
N GLY A 33 9.65 -7.51 -13.37
CA GLY A 33 9.36 -8.75 -14.09
C GLY A 33 7.87 -9.07 -14.15
N CYS A 34 7.58 -10.29 -14.57
CA CYS A 34 6.20 -10.77 -14.72
C CYS A 34 5.66 -11.25 -13.38
N LEU A 35 4.48 -10.80 -13.00
CA LEU A 35 3.82 -11.11 -11.73
C LEU A 35 3.74 -12.63 -11.44
N GLY A 36 3.57 -13.46 -12.48
CA GLY A 36 3.50 -14.91 -12.31
C GLY A 36 4.86 -15.64 -12.30
N ILE A 37 5.96 -14.98 -12.67
CA ILE A 37 7.30 -15.61 -12.71
C ILE A 37 8.16 -15.21 -11.52
N ILE A 38 8.04 -13.99 -11.04
CA ILE A 38 8.85 -13.47 -9.93
C ILE A 38 8.78 -14.37 -8.70
N PRO A 39 7.61 -14.81 -8.23
CA PRO A 39 7.53 -15.71 -7.08
C PRO A 39 8.33 -17.00 -7.27
N VAL A 40 8.30 -17.57 -8.48
CA VAL A 40 9.06 -18.80 -8.79
C VAL A 40 10.56 -18.53 -8.76
N ILE A 41 11.02 -17.44 -9.40
CA ILE A 41 12.44 -17.06 -9.39
C ILE A 41 12.91 -16.78 -7.98
N CYS A 42 12.13 -16.06 -7.19
CA CYS A 42 12.48 -15.77 -5.80
C CYS A 42 12.50 -17.04 -4.95
N ALA A 43 11.60 -17.99 -5.15
CA ALA A 43 11.61 -19.28 -4.45
C ALA A 43 12.88 -20.07 -4.75
N VAL A 44 13.30 -20.13 -6.01
CA VAL A 44 14.56 -20.80 -6.43
C VAL A 44 15.77 -20.12 -5.80
N ASN A 45 15.82 -18.79 -5.80
CA ASN A 45 16.99 -18.03 -5.33
C ASN A 45 17.11 -17.95 -3.80
N ARG A 46 16.13 -18.45 -3.04
CA ARG A 46 16.09 -18.30 -1.59
C ARG A 46 16.90 -19.32 -0.80
N GLY A 47 17.19 -20.46 -1.36
CA GLY A 47 18.09 -21.46 -0.75
C GLY A 47 17.70 -21.92 0.66
N GLY A 48 16.42 -21.97 0.99
CA GLY A 48 15.92 -22.50 2.27
C GLY A 48 16.07 -21.58 3.50
N ASP A 49 16.48 -20.33 3.35
CA ASP A 49 16.52 -19.37 4.47
C ASP A 49 15.08 -18.97 4.87
N PRO A 50 14.64 -19.26 6.13
CA PRO A 50 13.27 -19.00 6.58
C PRO A 50 12.90 -17.51 6.55
N ARG A 51 13.85 -16.59 6.68
CA ARG A 51 13.61 -15.14 6.59
C ARG A 51 13.18 -14.69 5.19
N LYS A 52 13.39 -15.54 4.19
CA LYS A 52 13.03 -15.28 2.79
C LYS A 52 11.62 -15.77 2.44
N LYS A 53 10.99 -16.48 3.37
CA LYS A 53 9.76 -17.24 3.12
C LYS A 53 8.50 -16.37 2.90
N PRO A 54 8.26 -15.29 3.66
CA PRO A 54 6.94 -14.65 3.74
C PRO A 54 6.39 -14.12 2.43
N VAL A 55 7.18 -13.39 1.68
CA VAL A 55 6.72 -12.62 0.51
C VAL A 55 6.15 -13.47 -0.61
N ILE A 56 6.50 -14.75 -0.66
CA ILE A 56 6.10 -15.61 -1.78
C ILE A 56 4.95 -16.53 -1.41
N ASP A 57 4.88 -16.94 -0.16
CA ASP A 57 3.79 -17.80 0.29
C ASP A 57 2.44 -17.05 0.27
N HIS A 58 2.49 -15.71 0.32
CA HIS A 58 1.31 -14.85 0.27
C HIS A 58 0.94 -14.38 -1.14
N CYS A 59 1.92 -14.20 -2.01
CA CYS A 59 1.72 -13.42 -3.24
C CYS A 59 1.39 -14.17 -4.48
N ALA A 60 1.03 -15.27 -4.56
CA ALA A 60 0.76 -15.93 -5.82
C ALA A 60 1.46 -17.26 -5.90
N THR A 61 0.78 -18.24 -5.45
CA THR A 61 0.93 -19.49 -6.15
C THR A 61 0.64 -19.19 -7.63
N TRP A 62 1.37 -19.84 -8.50
CA TRP A 62 1.14 -19.77 -9.95
C TRP A 62 -0.35 -19.94 -10.32
N GLU A 63 -1.11 -20.66 -9.52
CA GLU A 63 -2.55 -20.92 -9.65
C GLU A 63 -3.41 -19.70 -9.29
N ALA A 64 -2.95 -18.84 -8.39
CA ALA A 64 -3.69 -17.65 -7.97
C ALA A 64 -3.58 -16.49 -8.97
N VAL A 65 -2.53 -16.45 -9.79
CA VAL A 65 -2.38 -15.43 -10.82
C VAL A 65 -3.27 -15.79 -12.02
N ASN A 66 -4.19 -14.89 -12.35
CA ASN A 66 -4.98 -15.05 -13.57
C ASN A 66 -4.04 -15.30 -14.77
N ALA A 67 -4.23 -16.43 -15.46
CA ALA A 67 -3.33 -16.91 -16.52
C ALA A 67 -3.06 -15.84 -17.61
N LYS A 68 -4.02 -14.98 -17.92
CA LYS A 68 -3.86 -13.88 -18.90
C LYS A 68 -2.90 -12.77 -18.44
N HIS A 69 -2.63 -12.67 -17.14
CA HIS A 69 -1.80 -11.60 -16.56
C HIS A 69 -0.39 -12.04 -16.16
N LYS A 70 -0.12 -13.35 -16.14
CA LYS A 70 1.16 -13.90 -15.65
C LYS A 70 2.40 -13.36 -16.33
N TRP A 71 2.29 -12.95 -17.60
CA TRP A 71 3.38 -12.40 -18.40
C TRP A 71 3.42 -10.87 -18.42
N THR A 72 2.48 -10.20 -17.75
CA THR A 72 2.46 -8.75 -17.72
C THR A 72 3.56 -8.21 -16.81
N MET A 73 4.44 -7.42 -17.40
CA MET A 73 5.53 -6.76 -16.67
C MET A 73 4.98 -5.66 -15.76
N VAL A 74 5.50 -5.61 -14.54
CA VAL A 74 5.10 -4.63 -13.51
C VAL A 74 6.31 -3.87 -12.98
N PRO A 75 6.12 -2.65 -12.43
CA PRO A 75 4.94 -1.80 -12.55
C PRO A 75 4.71 -1.34 -14.00
N ARG A 76 3.46 -1.05 -14.37
CA ARG A 76 3.13 -0.65 -15.76
C ARG A 76 3.63 0.74 -16.13
N LYS A 77 3.55 1.69 -15.19
CA LYS A 77 3.92 3.09 -15.38
C LYS A 77 5.28 3.42 -14.75
N PRO A 78 6.04 4.37 -15.29
CA PRO A 78 7.26 4.84 -14.66
C PRO A 78 6.97 5.61 -13.38
N LEU A 79 8.00 5.86 -12.57
CA LEU A 79 7.92 6.82 -11.48
C LEU A 79 7.76 8.23 -12.08
N PRO A 80 7.00 9.13 -11.43
CA PRO A 80 6.77 10.50 -11.92
C PRO A 80 7.99 11.40 -11.73
N MET A 81 8.96 10.98 -10.92
CA MET A 81 10.19 11.70 -10.60
C MET A 81 11.31 10.71 -10.24
N THR A 82 12.52 11.21 -10.04
CA THR A 82 13.66 10.36 -9.67
C THR A 82 13.53 9.77 -8.27
N VAL A 83 14.20 8.63 -8.05
CA VAL A 83 14.24 8.00 -6.72
C VAL A 83 14.85 8.91 -5.66
N GLU A 84 15.82 9.75 -6.03
CA GLU A 84 16.43 10.74 -5.15
C GLU A 84 15.41 11.81 -4.73
N GLU A 85 14.63 12.34 -5.65
CA GLU A 85 13.58 13.32 -5.36
C GLU A 85 12.49 12.72 -4.45
N ILE A 86 12.10 11.47 -4.69
CA ILE A 86 11.13 10.76 -3.84
C ILE A 86 11.66 10.63 -2.41
N ASN A 87 12.93 10.23 -2.25
CA ASN A 87 13.55 10.04 -0.93
C ASN A 87 13.93 11.34 -0.22
N LYS A 88 13.95 12.46 -0.93
CA LYS A 88 14.35 13.75 -0.34
C LYS A 88 13.45 14.13 0.83
N GLY A 89 14.05 14.32 2.01
CA GLY A 89 13.35 14.74 3.22
C GLY A 89 12.50 13.64 3.89
N VAL A 90 12.60 12.37 3.46
CA VAL A 90 11.93 11.25 4.13
C VAL A 90 12.60 10.98 5.47
N ASP A 91 11.83 10.93 6.55
CA ASP A 91 12.28 10.59 7.91
C ASP A 91 12.15 9.09 8.18
N ALA A 92 11.13 8.44 7.65
CA ALA A 92 10.88 7.00 7.80
C ALA A 92 10.07 6.42 6.64
N TYR A 93 10.22 5.12 6.44
CA TYR A 93 9.37 4.32 5.58
C TYR A 93 8.29 3.61 6.39
N ILE A 94 7.14 3.34 5.76
CA ILE A 94 6.09 2.49 6.32
C ILE A 94 5.80 1.40 5.30
N CYS A 95 5.83 0.16 5.73
CA CYS A 95 5.44 -1.00 4.94
C CYS A 95 4.15 -1.56 5.54
N THR A 96 3.03 -1.42 4.85
CA THR A 96 1.73 -1.93 5.31
C THR A 96 1.68 -3.45 5.23
N HIS A 97 2.40 -4.02 4.29
CA HIS A 97 2.69 -5.45 4.13
C HIS A 97 3.75 -5.67 3.05
N THR A 98 4.30 -6.87 2.96
CA THR A 98 5.45 -7.16 2.11
C THR A 98 5.09 -7.71 0.73
N HIS A 99 3.90 -7.43 0.19
CA HIS A 99 3.61 -7.71 -1.20
C HIS A 99 4.51 -6.92 -2.15
N MET A 100 4.79 -7.50 -3.32
CA MET A 100 5.81 -6.99 -4.25
C MET A 100 5.48 -5.61 -4.83
N ASP A 101 4.23 -5.23 -4.89
CA ASP A 101 3.73 -3.95 -5.39
C ASP A 101 3.63 -2.86 -4.30
N HIS A 102 4.03 -3.21 -3.06
CA HIS A 102 4.15 -2.29 -1.92
C HIS A 102 5.62 -1.99 -1.57
N ILE A 103 6.51 -3.00 -1.59
CA ILE A 103 7.90 -2.80 -1.15
C ILE A 103 8.93 -3.03 -2.25
N GLY A 104 8.49 -3.43 -3.44
CA GLY A 104 9.35 -3.79 -4.56
C GLY A 104 10.18 -5.04 -4.28
N LEU A 105 10.09 -6.01 -5.19
CA LEU A 105 10.82 -7.26 -5.07
C LEU A 105 11.76 -7.42 -6.26
N SER A 106 13.05 -7.59 -5.98
CA SER A 106 14.03 -7.90 -7.01
C SER A 106 13.94 -9.36 -7.44
N PRO A 107 14.44 -9.71 -8.64
CA PRO A 107 14.55 -11.11 -9.09
C PRO A 107 15.35 -12.01 -8.13
N PHE A 108 16.17 -11.44 -7.27
CA PHE A 108 16.95 -12.16 -6.26
C PHE A 108 16.20 -12.34 -4.93
N GLY A 109 14.92 -12.04 -4.87
CA GLY A 109 14.09 -12.22 -3.68
C GLY A 109 14.37 -11.22 -2.56
N LYS A 110 14.96 -10.05 -2.87
CA LYS A 110 15.18 -8.96 -1.94
C LYS A 110 14.26 -7.79 -2.26
N ALA A 111 13.70 -7.21 -1.22
CA ALA A 111 12.88 -5.99 -1.31
C ALA A 111 13.71 -4.71 -1.14
N CYS A 112 13.01 -3.59 -1.06
CA CYS A 112 13.56 -2.28 -0.70
C CYS A 112 14.56 -1.71 -1.71
N GLU A 113 14.37 -1.96 -3.02
CA GLU A 113 15.16 -1.31 -4.06
C GLU A 113 14.92 0.22 -4.02
N GLY A 114 16.01 0.99 -4.12
CA GLY A 114 15.95 2.45 -4.13
C GLY A 114 15.76 3.11 -2.76
N LEU A 115 15.62 2.34 -1.66
CA LEU A 115 15.49 2.90 -0.33
C LEU A 115 16.85 3.21 0.32
N ASN A 116 16.89 4.27 1.11
CA ASN A 116 18.00 4.52 2.03
C ASN A 116 17.97 3.50 3.18
N LYS A 117 18.87 2.55 3.15
CA LYS A 117 18.92 1.43 4.11
C LYS A 117 19.18 1.84 5.56
N LYS A 118 19.56 3.09 5.81
CA LYS A 118 19.85 3.63 7.16
C LYS A 118 18.61 4.30 7.78
N LEU A 119 17.60 4.64 6.99
CA LEU A 119 16.37 5.21 7.54
C LEU A 119 15.52 4.11 8.18
N PRO A 120 14.77 4.44 9.24
CA PRO A 120 13.85 3.51 9.85
C PRO A 120 12.74 3.09 8.87
N ILE A 121 12.33 1.83 8.94
CA ILE A 121 11.15 1.29 8.28
C ILE A 121 10.23 0.64 9.32
N LEU A 122 8.97 1.04 9.32
CA LEU A 122 7.95 0.48 10.18
C LEU A 122 7.34 -0.74 9.48
N ALA A 123 7.32 -1.88 10.19
CA ALA A 123 6.78 -3.15 9.74
C ALA A 123 5.58 -3.55 10.60
N GLN A 124 4.60 -4.22 10.01
CA GLN A 124 3.40 -4.65 10.72
C GLN A 124 3.61 -5.87 11.63
N SER A 125 4.61 -6.70 11.34
CA SER A 125 4.87 -7.95 12.05
C SER A 125 6.36 -8.26 12.15
N ARG A 126 6.75 -9.20 13.02
CA ARG A 126 8.13 -9.69 13.11
C ARG A 126 8.53 -10.41 11.82
N GLU A 127 7.62 -11.13 11.20
CA GLU A 127 7.85 -11.86 9.96
C GLU A 127 8.23 -10.90 8.81
N ASP A 128 7.44 -9.81 8.62
CA ASP A 128 7.78 -8.77 7.66
C ASP A 128 9.10 -8.09 8.00
N ALA A 129 9.35 -7.82 9.27
CA ALA A 129 10.59 -7.20 9.72
C ALA A 129 11.81 -8.07 9.40
N ASP A 130 11.76 -9.37 9.62
CA ASP A 130 12.85 -10.31 9.29
C ASP A 130 13.15 -10.28 7.78
N PHE A 131 12.13 -10.18 6.94
CA PHE A 131 12.30 -10.04 5.51
C PHE A 131 12.90 -8.69 5.09
N LEU A 132 12.51 -7.60 5.73
CA LEU A 132 13.06 -6.26 5.48
C LEU A 132 14.52 -6.18 5.93
N GLU A 133 14.88 -6.77 7.08
CA GLU A 133 16.26 -6.90 7.56
C GLU A 133 17.10 -7.75 6.60
N TYR A 134 16.58 -8.89 6.14
CA TYR A 134 17.21 -9.70 5.10
C TYR A 134 17.45 -8.91 3.81
N SER A 135 16.53 -8.00 3.46
CA SER A 135 16.63 -7.10 2.30
C SER A 135 17.60 -5.93 2.51
N GLY A 136 18.24 -5.87 3.70
CA GLY A 136 19.33 -4.95 4.00
C GLY A 136 18.93 -3.69 4.77
N MET A 137 17.67 -3.54 5.18
CA MET A 137 17.26 -2.44 6.07
C MET A 137 17.97 -2.59 7.42
N LYS A 138 18.43 -1.47 8.00
CA LYS A 138 19.26 -1.46 9.22
C LYS A 138 18.49 -1.08 10.48
N ASP A 139 17.40 -0.36 10.34
CA ASP A 139 16.51 0.06 11.43
C ASP A 139 15.09 -0.36 11.08
N VAL A 140 14.71 -1.58 11.44
CA VAL A 140 13.37 -2.11 11.23
C VAL A 140 12.62 -2.13 12.56
N ARG A 141 11.47 -1.46 12.61
CA ARG A 141 10.67 -1.32 13.82
C ARG A 141 9.31 -1.96 13.64
N VAL A 142 9.04 -2.99 14.42
CA VAL A 142 7.72 -3.65 14.43
C VAL A 142 6.72 -2.78 15.18
N VAL A 143 5.57 -2.54 14.55
CA VAL A 143 4.45 -1.82 15.17
C VAL A 143 3.41 -2.85 15.60
N ASP A 144 3.33 -3.12 16.91
CA ASP A 144 2.33 -4.06 17.43
C ASP A 144 0.92 -3.42 17.46
N LYS A 145 0.77 -2.32 18.17
CA LYS A 145 -0.48 -1.55 18.27
C LYS A 145 -0.32 -0.12 17.80
N SER A 146 0.65 0.59 18.33
CA SER A 146 1.00 1.95 17.90
C SER A 146 2.48 2.24 18.12
N ILE A 147 2.97 3.29 17.48
CA ILE A 147 4.31 3.84 17.67
C ILE A 147 4.24 5.36 17.61
N VAL A 148 5.00 6.02 18.48
CA VAL A 148 5.22 7.46 18.40
C VAL A 148 6.50 7.70 17.59
N PHE A 149 6.40 8.51 16.52
CA PHE A 149 7.53 8.86 15.67
C PHE A 149 7.70 10.39 15.60
N GLY A 150 8.46 10.94 16.51
CA GLY A 150 8.47 12.38 16.76
C GLY A 150 7.20 12.82 17.47
N ASN A 151 6.43 13.74 16.88
CA ASN A 151 5.12 14.15 17.41
C ASN A 151 3.98 13.21 16.98
N PRO A 152 3.94 12.71 15.71
CA PRO A 152 2.89 11.79 15.29
C PRO A 152 2.84 10.48 16.08
N GLU A 153 1.64 10.08 16.48
CA GLU A 153 1.31 8.71 16.84
C GLU A 153 0.73 7.99 15.63
N LEU A 154 1.29 6.83 15.30
CA LEU A 154 0.82 5.94 14.25
C LEU A 154 0.19 4.72 14.91
N ILE A 155 -1.11 4.54 14.72
CA ILE A 155 -1.88 3.43 15.30
C ILE A 155 -2.14 2.42 14.19
N LYS A 156 -1.66 1.18 14.38
CA LYS A 156 -1.88 0.10 13.42
C LYS A 156 -3.32 -0.39 13.47
N VAL A 157 -3.93 -0.54 12.31
CA VAL A 157 -5.28 -1.08 12.12
C VAL A 157 -5.20 -2.34 11.27
N LYS A 158 -5.88 -3.41 11.68
CA LYS A 158 -5.94 -4.65 10.91
C LYS A 158 -6.69 -4.43 9.60
N ALA A 159 -6.15 -4.92 8.50
CA ALA A 159 -6.80 -4.98 7.20
C ALA A 159 -7.37 -6.37 6.93
N ILE A 160 -8.39 -6.44 6.06
CA ILE A 160 -8.95 -7.68 5.53
C ILE A 160 -8.60 -7.75 4.05
N HIS A 161 -7.52 -8.46 3.76
CA HIS A 161 -6.93 -8.56 2.43
C HIS A 161 -7.31 -9.88 1.76
N GLY A 162 -8.50 -9.93 1.20
CA GLY A 162 -9.11 -11.10 0.55
C GLY A 162 -10.51 -11.43 1.07
N THR A 163 -11.48 -11.52 0.14
CA THR A 163 -12.90 -11.79 0.47
C THR A 163 -13.22 -13.27 0.64
N GLU A 164 -12.44 -14.17 0.04
CA GLU A 164 -12.64 -15.63 0.14
C GLU A 164 -11.72 -16.25 1.17
N LYS A 165 -10.45 -15.86 1.16
CA LYS A 165 -9.47 -16.19 2.21
C LYS A 165 -8.42 -15.07 2.30
N PRO A 166 -7.72 -14.93 3.45
CA PRO A 166 -6.65 -13.95 3.57
C PRO A 166 -5.53 -14.17 2.53
N CYS A 167 -5.13 -13.11 1.85
CA CYS A 167 -3.96 -13.08 0.97
C CYS A 167 -2.76 -12.50 1.74
N GLY A 168 -2.40 -13.10 2.86
CA GLY A 168 -1.42 -12.59 3.80
C GLY A 168 -2.01 -11.57 4.78
N ASP A 169 -1.19 -11.23 5.76
CA ASP A 169 -1.51 -10.17 6.71
C ASP A 169 -1.20 -8.80 6.10
N ALA A 170 -2.11 -7.86 6.28
CA ALA A 170 -1.95 -6.47 5.88
C ALA A 170 -2.48 -5.54 6.97
N CYS A 171 -2.05 -4.30 6.98
CA CYS A 171 -2.53 -3.30 7.92
C CYS A 171 -2.71 -1.93 7.27
N GLY A 172 -3.54 -1.11 7.90
CA GLY A 172 -3.60 0.32 7.71
C GLY A 172 -3.00 1.06 8.92
N TYR A 173 -2.98 2.39 8.82
CA TYR A 173 -2.50 3.23 9.91
C TYR A 173 -3.40 4.45 10.11
N VAL A 174 -3.73 4.74 11.37
CA VAL A 174 -4.29 6.02 11.77
C VAL A 174 -3.15 6.89 12.31
N PHE A 175 -3.00 8.10 11.78
CA PHE A 175 -2.05 9.10 12.24
C PHE A 175 -2.78 10.12 13.09
N ARG A 176 -2.26 10.38 14.27
CA ARG A 176 -2.79 11.35 15.23
C ARG A 176 -1.69 12.27 15.73
N SER A 177 -2.02 13.54 15.83
CA SER A 177 -1.23 14.56 16.50
C SER A 177 -2.16 15.69 16.97
N PRO A 178 -1.85 16.37 18.08
CA PRO A 178 -2.61 17.55 18.51
C PRO A 178 -2.63 18.71 17.51
N ASN A 179 -1.63 18.76 16.61
CA ASN A 179 -1.41 19.87 15.70
C ASN A 179 -1.90 19.61 14.28
N GLU A 180 -2.43 18.42 13.99
CA GLU A 180 -2.80 18.02 12.64
C GLU A 180 -4.16 17.30 12.64
N LYS A 181 -4.82 17.33 11.50
CA LYS A 181 -6.03 16.54 11.25
C LYS A 181 -5.76 15.04 11.39
N THR A 182 -6.72 14.29 11.94
CA THR A 182 -6.59 12.82 12.00
C THR A 182 -6.62 12.24 10.58
N LEU A 183 -5.60 11.45 10.25
CA LEU A 183 -5.48 10.78 8.95
C LEU A 183 -5.63 9.27 9.14
N TYR A 184 -6.40 8.61 8.26
CA TYR A 184 -6.46 7.16 8.13
C TYR A 184 -6.00 6.73 6.75
N VAL A 185 -4.95 5.90 6.67
CA VAL A 185 -4.51 5.19 5.47
C VAL A 185 -4.96 3.75 5.61
N THR A 186 -5.85 3.28 4.74
CA THR A 186 -6.49 1.98 4.90
C THR A 186 -5.55 0.79 4.67
N GLY A 187 -4.53 0.96 3.82
CA GLY A 187 -3.78 -0.16 3.28
C GLY A 187 -4.66 -1.04 2.38
N ASP A 188 -4.18 -2.24 2.09
CA ASP A 188 -4.92 -3.23 1.29
C ASP A 188 -5.98 -3.92 2.13
N THR A 189 -7.20 -3.44 2.01
CA THR A 189 -8.38 -3.99 2.68
C THR A 189 -9.62 -3.84 1.80
N VAL A 190 -10.61 -4.68 2.00
CA VAL A 190 -11.97 -4.46 1.54
C VAL A 190 -12.75 -3.67 2.59
N TRP A 191 -13.92 -3.13 2.25
CA TRP A 191 -14.84 -2.61 3.25
C TRP A 191 -15.28 -3.73 4.19
N CYS A 192 -15.12 -3.53 5.49
CA CYS A 192 -15.41 -4.51 6.53
C CYS A 192 -15.63 -3.79 7.87
N ASP A 193 -16.05 -4.56 8.89
CA ASP A 193 -16.32 -4.03 10.23
C ASP A 193 -15.11 -3.30 10.81
N THR A 194 -13.90 -3.80 10.61
CA THR A 194 -12.67 -3.13 11.10
C THR A 194 -12.50 -1.73 10.52
N VAL A 195 -12.78 -1.54 9.22
CA VAL A 195 -12.72 -0.21 8.58
C VAL A 195 -13.77 0.70 9.16
N LYS A 196 -15.01 0.21 9.29
CA LYS A 196 -16.14 0.95 9.87
C LYS A 196 -15.85 1.37 11.31
N GLU A 197 -15.44 0.43 12.18
CA GLU A 197 -15.07 0.69 13.57
C GLU A 197 -13.92 1.69 13.69
N THR A 198 -12.94 1.62 12.79
CA THR A 198 -11.84 2.58 12.75
C THR A 198 -12.34 3.99 12.46
N ILE A 199 -13.23 4.14 11.48
CA ILE A 199 -13.84 5.44 11.13
C ILE A 199 -14.66 5.97 12.31
N GLU A 200 -15.49 5.13 12.94
CA GLU A 200 -16.33 5.50 14.08
C GLU A 200 -15.50 5.90 15.31
N THR A 201 -14.41 5.17 15.58
CA THR A 201 -13.54 5.37 16.75
C THR A 201 -12.67 6.61 16.62
N TYR A 202 -11.98 6.75 15.48
CA TYR A 202 -10.97 7.80 15.31
C TYR A 202 -11.50 9.03 14.59
N LYS A 203 -12.66 8.94 13.94
CA LYS A 203 -13.31 10.04 13.21
C LYS A 203 -12.33 10.81 12.33
N PRO A 204 -11.66 10.12 11.38
CA PRO A 204 -10.61 10.74 10.59
C PRO A 204 -11.16 11.88 9.74
N ASP A 205 -10.42 13.00 9.71
CA ASP A 205 -10.69 14.13 8.85
C ASP A 205 -10.28 13.86 7.40
N ILE A 206 -9.34 12.93 7.23
CA ILE A 206 -8.79 12.54 5.94
C ILE A 206 -8.67 11.02 5.90
N ILE A 207 -9.15 10.42 4.82
CA ILE A 207 -9.05 8.97 4.58
C ILE A 207 -8.38 8.74 3.23
N ILE A 208 -7.27 7.99 3.22
CA ILE A 208 -6.64 7.52 2.00
C ILE A 208 -7.00 6.05 1.84
N THR A 209 -7.76 5.75 0.79
CA THR A 209 -8.20 4.39 0.46
C THR A 209 -7.42 3.83 -0.71
N TYR A 210 -7.23 2.51 -0.74
CA TYR A 210 -6.63 1.80 -1.85
C TYR A 210 -7.74 1.12 -2.66
N ASN A 211 -7.88 1.47 -3.96
CA ASN A 211 -9.11 1.23 -4.73
C ASN A 211 -8.89 0.54 -6.09
N CYS A 212 -7.87 -0.24 -6.28
CA CYS A 212 -7.71 -0.92 -7.57
C CYS A 212 -8.63 -2.14 -7.76
N ALA A 213 -9.43 -2.52 -6.75
CA ALA A 213 -10.30 -3.69 -6.77
C ALA A 213 -9.59 -4.95 -7.31
N ALA A 214 -8.36 -5.18 -6.86
CA ALA A 214 -7.54 -6.30 -7.27
C ALA A 214 -8.23 -7.63 -6.94
N VAL A 215 -8.14 -8.59 -7.86
CA VAL A 215 -8.73 -9.93 -7.71
C VAL A 215 -7.68 -10.98 -8.00
N LEU A 216 -7.53 -11.95 -7.10
CA LEU A 216 -6.72 -13.14 -7.30
C LEU A 216 -7.55 -14.42 -7.13
N GLY A 217 -7.29 -15.42 -8.00
CA GLY A 217 -7.95 -16.70 -7.91
C GLY A 217 -7.74 -17.38 -6.56
N GLY A 218 -8.82 -17.82 -5.93
CA GLY A 218 -8.82 -18.46 -4.61
C GLY A 218 -8.69 -17.54 -3.41
N TYR A 219 -8.54 -16.20 -3.63
CA TYR A 219 -8.52 -15.19 -2.57
C TYR A 219 -9.70 -14.22 -2.70
N GLY A 220 -10.35 -14.19 -3.88
CA GLY A 220 -11.41 -13.26 -4.18
C GLY A 220 -10.90 -11.84 -4.43
N ARG A 221 -11.67 -10.83 -4.06
CA ARG A 221 -11.29 -9.43 -4.16
C ARG A 221 -10.43 -9.05 -2.95
N LEU A 222 -9.31 -8.40 -3.21
CA LEU A 222 -8.27 -8.11 -2.22
C LEU A 222 -8.39 -6.71 -1.60
N ILE A 223 -8.86 -5.75 -2.38
CA ILE A 223 -8.80 -4.31 -2.10
C ILE A 223 -10.16 -3.70 -2.42
N MET A 224 -10.47 -2.54 -1.84
CA MET A 224 -11.72 -1.83 -2.07
C MET A 224 -12.04 -1.60 -3.55
N ASP A 225 -13.31 -1.77 -3.89
CA ASP A 225 -13.90 -1.36 -5.16
C ASP A 225 -14.67 -0.02 -5.03
N ASP A 226 -15.45 0.33 -6.05
CA ASP A 226 -16.27 1.54 -6.07
C ASP A 226 -17.45 1.48 -5.08
N ASN A 227 -17.96 0.28 -4.76
CA ASN A 227 -19.02 0.12 -3.77
C ASN A 227 -18.47 0.28 -2.37
N ASP A 228 -17.31 -0.32 -2.08
CA ASP A 228 -16.62 -0.16 -0.80
C ASP A 228 -16.28 1.32 -0.54
N LEU A 229 -15.79 2.02 -1.57
CA LEU A 229 -15.49 3.46 -1.46
C LEU A 229 -16.75 4.29 -1.19
N TYR A 230 -17.88 3.89 -1.75
CA TYR A 230 -19.17 4.51 -1.45
C TYR A 230 -19.59 4.30 0.01
N GLU A 231 -19.34 3.10 0.58
CA GLU A 231 -19.58 2.84 2.00
C GLU A 231 -18.65 3.69 2.90
N VAL A 232 -17.35 3.84 2.53
CA VAL A 232 -16.43 4.75 3.24
C VAL A 232 -16.98 6.18 3.24
N TYR A 233 -17.43 6.67 2.07
CA TYR A 233 -18.02 8.01 1.96
C TYR A 233 -19.26 8.17 2.86
N LYS A 234 -20.15 7.18 2.90
CA LYS A 234 -21.33 7.22 3.79
C LYS A 234 -20.97 7.23 5.27
N ALA A 235 -19.93 6.48 5.64
CA ALA A 235 -19.45 6.40 7.03
C ALA A 235 -18.72 7.68 7.48
N ALA A 236 -18.08 8.41 6.55
CA ALA A 236 -17.33 9.63 6.83
C ALA A 236 -17.62 10.74 5.81
N PRO A 237 -18.88 11.24 5.72
CA PRO A 237 -19.29 12.17 4.64
C PRO A 237 -18.58 13.53 4.70
N ASN A 238 -18.00 13.89 5.83
CA ASN A 238 -17.27 15.15 6.04
C ASN A 238 -15.76 15.00 5.88
N ALA A 239 -15.25 13.78 5.74
CA ALA A 239 -13.84 13.54 5.54
C ALA A 239 -13.39 13.88 4.11
N THR A 240 -12.16 14.34 3.96
CA THR A 240 -11.50 14.38 2.66
C THR A 240 -11.07 12.96 2.29
N ILE A 241 -11.65 12.38 1.25
CA ILE A 241 -11.33 11.03 0.81
C ILE A 241 -10.43 11.09 -0.43
N ILE A 242 -9.34 10.30 -0.41
CA ILE A 242 -8.36 10.21 -1.48
C ILE A 242 -8.25 8.74 -1.90
N ALA A 243 -8.58 8.45 -3.16
CA ALA A 243 -8.48 7.10 -3.72
C ALA A 243 -7.13 6.90 -4.42
N SER A 244 -6.34 5.94 -3.92
CA SER A 244 -4.99 5.61 -4.38
C SER A 244 -4.90 4.15 -4.88
N HIS A 245 -3.69 3.66 -5.17
CA HIS A 245 -3.35 2.29 -5.52
C HIS A 245 -4.01 1.80 -6.82
N MET A 246 -3.84 2.53 -7.92
CA MET A 246 -4.43 2.16 -9.22
C MET A 246 -3.38 2.13 -10.35
N ASP A 247 -3.77 1.54 -11.49
CA ASP A 247 -3.13 1.58 -12.81
C ASP A 247 -1.83 0.78 -13.01
N ASN A 248 -1.23 0.17 -11.98
CA ASN A 248 0.12 -0.38 -12.09
C ASN A 248 0.24 -1.91 -12.05
N VAL A 249 -0.78 -2.60 -11.54
CA VAL A 249 -0.81 -4.06 -11.45
C VAL A 249 -1.86 -4.66 -12.40
N PRO A 250 -1.60 -5.83 -13.00
CA PRO A 250 -2.49 -6.39 -14.03
C PRO A 250 -3.76 -7.05 -13.47
N HIS A 251 -3.77 -7.45 -12.20
CA HIS A 251 -4.92 -8.05 -11.53
C HIS A 251 -5.88 -7.01 -10.94
N ALA A 252 -5.55 -5.71 -11.06
CA ALA A 252 -6.46 -4.62 -10.77
C ALA A 252 -7.63 -4.61 -11.77
N THR A 253 -8.86 -4.51 -11.27
CA THR A 253 -10.06 -4.43 -12.09
C THR A 253 -10.56 -2.99 -12.25
N LEU A 254 -10.07 -2.07 -11.41
CA LEU A 254 -10.33 -0.63 -11.54
C LEU A 254 -9.05 0.13 -11.88
N THR A 255 -9.22 1.10 -12.77
CA THR A 255 -8.28 2.17 -13.08
C THR A 255 -8.84 3.49 -12.56
N ARG A 256 -8.03 4.56 -12.55
CA ARG A 256 -8.51 5.91 -12.21
C ARG A 256 -9.71 6.33 -13.08
N ASP A 257 -9.65 6.05 -14.38
CA ASP A 257 -10.73 6.42 -15.32
C ASP A 257 -12.02 5.64 -15.04
N THR A 258 -11.91 4.31 -14.85
CA THR A 258 -13.09 3.47 -14.59
C THR A 258 -13.69 3.74 -13.21
N LEU A 259 -12.86 4.01 -12.20
CA LEU A 259 -13.34 4.44 -10.88
C LEU A 259 -14.09 5.78 -10.99
N SER A 260 -13.50 6.77 -11.68
CA SER A 260 -14.13 8.07 -11.88
C SER A 260 -15.51 7.97 -12.54
N ALA A 261 -15.64 7.13 -13.58
CA ALA A 261 -16.91 6.88 -14.23
C ALA A 261 -17.96 6.30 -13.27
N LYS A 262 -17.58 5.27 -12.49
CA LYS A 262 -18.45 4.63 -11.50
C LYS A 262 -18.86 5.57 -10.36
N LEU A 263 -17.95 6.43 -9.87
CA LEU A 263 -18.25 7.41 -8.84
C LEU A 263 -19.17 8.53 -9.36
N LYS A 264 -19.04 8.87 -10.66
CA LYS A 264 -19.98 9.79 -11.32
C LYS A 264 -21.39 9.21 -11.38
N GLU A 265 -21.52 7.93 -11.74
CA GLU A 265 -22.83 7.22 -11.71
C GLU A 265 -23.44 7.17 -10.31
N LYS A 266 -22.61 7.07 -9.26
CA LYS A 266 -23.02 7.12 -7.84
C LYS A 266 -23.30 8.55 -7.32
N GLY A 267 -22.99 9.58 -8.09
CA GLY A 267 -23.19 10.99 -7.71
C GLY A 267 -22.21 11.50 -6.63
N ILE A 268 -21.04 10.88 -6.49
CA ILE A 268 -20.05 11.25 -5.46
C ILE A 268 -18.66 11.57 -6.02
N LEU A 269 -18.50 11.69 -7.33
CA LEU A 269 -17.17 11.95 -7.92
C LEU A 269 -16.54 13.25 -7.40
N ASP A 270 -17.34 14.28 -7.15
CA ASP A 270 -16.89 15.57 -6.62
C ASP A 270 -16.48 15.52 -5.12
N LYS A 271 -16.78 14.42 -4.43
CA LYS A 271 -16.44 14.18 -3.03
C LYS A 271 -15.13 13.41 -2.85
N ILE A 272 -14.63 12.78 -3.91
CA ILE A 272 -13.47 11.89 -3.86
C ILE A 272 -12.35 12.47 -4.72
N ARG A 273 -11.16 12.60 -4.14
CA ARG A 273 -9.96 12.96 -4.89
C ARG A 273 -9.31 11.71 -5.47
N ILE A 274 -8.99 11.72 -6.76
CA ILE A 274 -8.33 10.63 -7.47
C ILE A 274 -7.02 11.18 -8.09
N PRO A 275 -5.92 11.23 -7.31
CA PRO A 275 -4.69 11.90 -7.75
C PRO A 275 -4.02 11.16 -8.90
N ALA A 276 -3.45 11.91 -9.84
CA ALA A 276 -2.50 11.40 -10.81
C ALA A 276 -1.15 11.10 -10.13
N ASP A 277 -0.31 10.24 -10.77
CA ASP A 277 1.04 10.01 -10.28
C ASP A 277 1.84 11.32 -10.31
N GLY A 278 2.49 11.69 -9.20
CA GLY A 278 3.20 12.94 -8.98
C GLY A 278 2.35 14.07 -8.38
N GLU A 279 1.03 13.96 -8.36
CA GLU A 279 0.14 15.00 -7.86
C GLU A 279 0.26 15.19 -6.35
N CYS A 280 0.16 16.45 -5.90
CA CYS A 280 0.31 16.87 -4.50
C CYS A 280 -0.92 17.62 -4.01
N TYR A 281 -1.22 17.45 -2.72
CA TYR A 281 -2.24 18.22 -2.02
C TYR A 281 -1.69 18.80 -0.71
N ASP A 282 -2.02 20.06 -0.41
CA ASP A 282 -2.02 20.59 0.94
C ASP A 282 -3.39 20.32 1.58
N LEU A 283 -3.43 19.65 2.74
CA LEU A 283 -4.64 19.06 3.34
C LEU A 283 -4.92 19.60 4.74
#